data_8c2305bc595f52f5064269dd1a69bbe7
#
_entry.id   8c2305bc595f52f5064269dd1a69bbe7
#
_cell.length_a   1.000
_cell.length_b   1.000
_cell.length_c   1.000
_cell.angle_alpha   90.00
_cell.angle_beta   90.00
_cell.angle_gamma   90.00
#
_symmetry.space_group_name_H-M   'P 1'
#
loop_
_entity.id
_entity.type
_entity.pdbx_description
1 polymer ?
#
loop_
_entity_poly.entity_id
_entity_poly.type
_entity_poly.pdbx_seq_one_letter_code
_entity_poly.pdbx_strand_id
1 'polypeptide(L)'
;MKILFLNGPNLNLLGQRQPEIYGTTTLADIEGAVRDQAEDRADIEFRQSNDEGALVTWIQDAVGQADVVVINAAGYTHTSVALRDAISATEVPVVEIHLSNI
;
A
#
# COMPACT_ATOMS: atom_id res chain seq x y z
N MET A 1 11.71 12.04 -7.00
CA MET A 1 10.38 11.40 -7.10
C MET A 1 9.96 10.91 -5.73
N LYS A 2 8.73 11.18 -5.35
CA LYS A 2 8.18 10.70 -4.09
C LYS A 2 7.10 9.64 -4.35
N ILE A 3 7.26 8.48 -3.77
CA ILE A 3 6.34 7.35 -3.92
C ILE A 3 5.72 7.03 -2.55
N LEU A 4 4.40 7.04 -2.49
CA LEU A 4 3.65 6.66 -1.30
C LEU A 4 3.14 5.23 -1.46
N PHE A 5 3.60 4.33 -0.59
CA PHE A 5 3.10 2.95 -0.51
C PHE A 5 2.04 2.87 0.58
N LEU A 6 0.87 2.40 0.21
CA LEU A 6 -0.24 2.19 1.12
C LEU A 6 -0.59 0.71 1.19
N ASN A 7 -0.67 0.19 2.40
CA ASN A 7 -0.94 -1.22 2.66
C ASN A 7 -2.20 -1.34 3.51
N GLY A 8 -3.13 -2.13 3.04
CA GLY A 8 -4.46 -2.28 3.64
C GLY A 8 -4.52 -3.26 4.80
N PRO A 9 -5.75 -3.67 5.14
CA PRO A 9 -6.01 -4.44 6.36
C PRO A 9 -5.30 -5.78 6.37
N ASN A 10 -4.88 -6.18 7.56
CA ASN A 10 -4.24 -7.44 7.88
C ASN A 10 -2.83 -7.63 7.30
N LEU A 11 -2.32 -6.69 6.50
CA LEU A 11 -0.95 -6.79 5.97
C LEU A 11 0.11 -6.64 7.07
N ASN A 12 -0.25 -6.03 8.20
CA ASN A 12 0.60 -6.00 9.38
C ASN A 12 0.85 -7.39 9.98
N LEU A 13 0.03 -8.39 9.61
CA LEU A 13 0.16 -9.77 10.08
C LEU A 13 0.98 -10.67 9.16
N LEU A 14 1.51 -10.12 8.06
CA LEU A 14 2.35 -10.90 7.15
C LEU A 14 3.53 -11.51 7.91
N GLY A 15 3.83 -12.78 7.59
CA GLY A 15 4.91 -13.53 8.23
C GLY A 15 4.52 -14.18 9.55
N GLN A 16 3.39 -13.79 10.15
CA GLN A 16 2.90 -14.31 11.41
C GLN A 16 1.73 -15.27 11.25
N ARG A 17 0.99 -15.11 10.14
CA ARG A 17 -0.25 -15.86 9.88
C ARG A 17 0.06 -17.08 9.02
N GLN A 18 -0.14 -18.27 9.58
CA GLN A 18 0.03 -19.53 8.87
C GLN A 18 1.30 -19.55 8.00
N PRO A 19 2.50 -19.39 8.60
CA PRO A 19 3.74 -19.25 7.83
C PRO A 19 4.03 -20.45 6.93
N GLU A 20 3.54 -21.63 7.27
CA GLU A 20 3.67 -22.84 6.45
C GLU A 20 2.92 -22.75 5.13
N ILE A 21 1.94 -21.85 5.03
CA ILE A 21 1.14 -21.63 3.81
C ILE A 21 1.57 -20.36 3.10
N TYR A 22 1.74 -19.26 3.85
CA TYR A 22 1.94 -17.92 3.29
C TYR A 22 3.39 -17.43 3.40
N GLY A 23 4.26 -18.19 4.06
CA GLY A 23 5.65 -17.84 4.25
C GLY A 23 5.88 -16.94 5.48
N THR A 24 7.13 -16.56 5.68
CA THR A 24 7.58 -15.82 6.86
C THR A 24 7.97 -14.37 6.56
N THR A 25 7.85 -13.92 5.31
CA THR A 25 8.17 -12.56 4.93
C THR A 25 7.19 -11.60 5.58
N THR A 26 7.71 -10.64 6.33
CA THR A 26 6.89 -9.64 7.03
C THR A 26 6.69 -8.41 6.16
N LEU A 27 5.76 -7.54 6.57
CA LEU A 27 5.58 -6.25 5.90
C LEU A 27 6.84 -5.38 6.04
N ALA A 28 7.52 -5.45 7.18
CA ALA A 28 8.79 -4.74 7.38
C ALA A 28 9.88 -5.22 6.41
N ASP A 29 9.91 -6.53 6.13
CA ASP A 29 10.84 -7.09 5.14
C ASP A 29 10.55 -6.53 3.74
N ILE A 30 9.28 -6.40 3.40
CA ILE A 30 8.85 -5.83 2.12
C ILE A 30 9.24 -4.36 2.02
N GLU A 31 9.02 -3.61 3.10
CA GLU A 31 9.43 -2.20 3.14
C GLU A 31 10.93 -2.06 2.93
N GLY A 32 11.72 -2.89 3.60
CA GLY A 32 13.18 -2.90 3.43
C GLY A 32 13.59 -3.18 2.00
N ALA A 33 12.96 -4.16 1.36
CA ALA A 33 13.25 -4.51 -0.03
C ALA A 33 12.88 -3.36 -0.99
N VAL A 34 11.76 -2.70 -0.75
CA VAL A 34 11.34 -1.54 -1.55
C VAL A 34 12.35 -0.40 -1.43
N ARG A 35 12.78 -0.08 -0.21
CA ARG A 35 13.76 0.98 0.01
C ARG A 35 15.11 0.64 -0.60
N ASP A 36 15.55 -0.61 -0.49
CA ASP A 36 16.81 -1.06 -1.10
C ASP A 36 16.75 -0.96 -2.62
N GLN A 37 15.63 -1.34 -3.22
CA GLN A 37 15.45 -1.26 -4.67
C GLN A 37 15.39 0.18 -5.15
N ALA A 38 14.79 1.08 -4.39
CA ALA A 38 14.68 2.49 -4.75
C ALA A 38 16.04 3.20 -4.64
N GLU A 39 16.86 2.83 -3.67
CA GLU A 39 18.11 3.50 -3.36
C GLU A 39 17.86 5.01 -3.15
N ASP A 40 18.56 5.88 -3.90
CA ASP A 40 18.37 7.32 -3.85
C ASP A 40 17.54 7.87 -5.01
N ARG A 41 16.94 6.99 -5.82
CA ARG A 41 16.14 7.37 -6.99
C ARG A 41 14.76 7.90 -6.61
N ALA A 42 14.27 7.55 -5.42
CA ALA A 42 12.95 7.96 -4.96
C ALA A 42 12.91 8.07 -3.45
N ASP A 43 12.12 9.01 -2.97
CA ASP A 43 11.73 9.09 -1.56
C ASP A 43 10.54 8.18 -1.34
N ILE A 44 10.68 7.24 -0.43
CA ILE A 44 9.64 6.26 -0.13
C ILE A 44 8.95 6.61 1.19
N GLU A 45 7.63 6.76 1.15
CA GLU A 45 6.79 6.67 2.34
C GLU A 45 6.07 5.34 2.31
N PHE A 46 6.05 4.64 3.44
CA PHE A 46 5.47 3.30 3.53
C PHE A 46 4.54 3.27 4.74
N ARG A 47 3.26 3.08 4.49
CA ARG A 47 2.22 3.12 5.52
C ARG A 47 1.32 1.90 5.45
N GLN A 48 0.73 1.55 6.57
CA GLN A 48 -0.23 0.46 6.68
C GLN A 48 -1.38 0.88 7.60
N SER A 49 -2.60 0.51 7.25
CA SER A 49 -3.75 0.68 8.14
C SER A 49 -4.80 -0.39 7.85
N ASN A 50 -5.49 -0.79 8.91
CA ASN A 50 -6.68 -1.63 8.82
C ASN A 50 -7.94 -0.79 8.57
N ASP A 51 -7.82 0.53 8.64
CA ASP A 51 -8.95 1.46 8.56
C ASP A 51 -9.09 1.98 7.13
N GLU A 52 -10.23 1.70 6.52
CA GLU A 52 -10.57 2.17 5.19
C GLU A 52 -10.52 3.70 5.10
N GLY A 53 -11.03 4.39 6.12
CA GLY A 53 -11.05 5.85 6.16
C GLY A 53 -9.66 6.45 6.18
N ALA A 54 -8.73 5.84 6.90
CA ALA A 54 -7.33 6.29 6.91
C ALA A 54 -6.70 6.17 5.52
N LEU A 55 -6.96 5.06 4.83
CA LEU A 55 -6.45 4.84 3.46
C LEU A 55 -7.02 5.88 2.50
N VAL A 56 -8.32 6.17 2.59
CA VAL A 56 -8.97 7.21 1.78
C VAL A 56 -8.32 8.57 2.02
N THR A 57 -8.11 8.94 3.28
CA THR A 57 -7.51 10.22 3.65
C THR A 57 -6.07 10.32 3.12
N TRP A 58 -5.30 9.25 3.21
CA TRP A 58 -3.93 9.25 2.71
C TRP A 58 -3.86 9.41 1.19
N ILE A 59 -4.83 8.84 0.46
CA ILE A 59 -4.93 9.06 -0.99
C ILE A 59 -5.21 10.54 -1.28
N GLN A 60 -6.13 11.14 -0.54
CA GLN A 60 -6.44 12.58 -0.68
C GLN A 60 -5.22 13.44 -0.39
N ASP A 61 -4.51 13.12 0.69
CA ASP A 61 -3.32 13.89 1.10
C ASP A 61 -2.15 13.74 0.12
N ALA A 62 -2.16 12.70 -0.71
CA ALA A 62 -1.11 12.48 -1.70
C ALA A 62 -1.12 13.51 -2.81
N VAL A 63 -2.24 14.19 -3.04
CA VAL A 63 -2.34 15.23 -4.06
C VAL A 63 -1.33 16.34 -3.77
N GLY A 64 -0.44 16.60 -4.73
CA GLY A 64 0.61 17.61 -4.57
C GLY A 64 1.77 17.20 -3.64
N GLN A 65 1.71 16.01 -3.03
CA GLN A 65 2.73 15.52 -2.10
C GLN A 65 3.47 14.30 -2.64
N ALA A 66 2.82 13.46 -3.42
CA ALA A 66 3.43 12.26 -4.00
C ALA A 66 3.31 12.30 -5.51
N ASP A 67 4.30 11.74 -6.18
CA ASP A 67 4.28 11.61 -7.64
C ASP A 67 3.46 10.40 -8.06
N VAL A 68 3.46 9.37 -7.23
CA VAL A 68 2.66 8.15 -7.49
C VAL A 68 2.31 7.49 -6.16
N VAL A 69 1.14 6.86 -6.12
CA VAL A 69 0.70 6.03 -5.00
C VAL A 69 0.72 4.57 -5.47
N VAL A 70 1.37 3.71 -4.70
CA VAL A 70 1.32 2.27 -4.91
C VAL A 70 0.47 1.69 -3.78
N ILE A 71 -0.63 1.06 -4.12
CA ILE A 71 -1.56 0.56 -3.11
C ILE A 71 -1.77 -0.95 -3.21
N ASN A 72 -1.64 -1.61 -2.06
CA ASN A 72 -2.17 -2.96 -1.86
C ASN A 72 -3.34 -2.85 -0.90
N ALA A 73 -4.53 -2.82 -1.43
CA ALA A 73 -5.75 -2.63 -0.64
C ALA A 73 -6.15 -3.89 0.13
N ALA A 74 -5.50 -5.01 -0.13
CA ALA A 74 -5.77 -6.30 0.53
C ALA A 74 -7.25 -6.65 0.46
N GLY A 75 -7.91 -6.86 1.61
CA GLY A 75 -9.32 -7.24 1.64
C GLY A 75 -10.27 -6.21 1.05
N TYR A 76 -9.87 -4.96 0.94
CA TYR A 76 -10.71 -3.91 0.34
C TYR A 76 -10.65 -3.88 -1.20
N THR A 77 -9.79 -4.66 -1.81
CA THR A 77 -9.61 -4.67 -3.28
C THR A 77 -10.92 -4.85 -4.03
N HIS A 78 -11.78 -5.76 -3.57
CA HIS A 78 -13.02 -6.11 -4.25
C HIS A 78 -14.25 -5.46 -3.64
N THR A 79 -14.14 -4.82 -2.50
CA THR A 79 -15.29 -4.37 -1.71
C THR A 79 -15.34 -2.86 -1.50
N SER A 80 -14.22 -2.16 -1.58
CA SER A 80 -14.21 -0.74 -1.24
C SER A 80 -14.52 0.15 -2.44
N VAL A 81 -15.75 0.63 -2.47
CA VAL A 81 -16.17 1.69 -3.39
C VAL A 81 -15.51 3.01 -3.00
N ALA A 82 -15.34 3.24 -1.69
CA ALA A 82 -14.74 4.48 -1.18
C ALA A 82 -13.29 4.66 -1.65
N LEU A 83 -12.50 3.59 -1.66
CA LEU A 83 -11.12 3.66 -2.14
C LEU A 83 -11.07 3.95 -3.64
N ARG A 84 -11.91 3.29 -4.43
CA ARG A 84 -11.99 3.55 -5.88
C ARG A 84 -12.39 4.98 -6.17
N ASP A 85 -13.37 5.49 -5.43
CA ASP A 85 -13.83 6.86 -5.61
C ASP A 85 -12.74 7.86 -5.27
N ALA A 86 -12.02 7.64 -4.17
CA ALA A 86 -10.90 8.49 -3.78
C ALA A 86 -9.81 8.53 -4.87
N ILE A 87 -9.48 7.38 -5.44
CA ILE A 87 -8.49 7.29 -6.52
C ILE A 87 -8.97 8.09 -7.73
N SER A 88 -10.22 7.94 -8.12
CA SER A 88 -10.79 8.67 -9.27
C SER A 88 -10.88 10.16 -9.02
N ALA A 89 -11.29 10.55 -7.80
CA ALA A 89 -11.54 11.96 -7.47
C ALA A 89 -10.26 12.77 -7.37
N THR A 90 -9.16 12.14 -6.92
CA THR A 90 -7.89 12.86 -6.69
C THR A 90 -7.02 12.95 -7.93
N GLU A 91 -7.24 12.10 -8.91
CA GLU A 91 -6.45 12.05 -10.15
C GLU A 91 -4.96 11.82 -9.93
N VAL A 92 -4.54 11.44 -8.72
CA VAL A 92 -3.14 11.08 -8.47
C VAL A 92 -2.84 9.74 -9.17
N PRO A 93 -1.68 9.59 -9.81
CA PRO A 93 -1.33 8.31 -10.42
C PRO A 93 -1.27 7.20 -9.38
N VAL A 94 -2.03 6.13 -9.59
CA VAL A 94 -2.11 5.01 -8.64
C VAL A 94 -1.80 3.71 -9.37
N VAL A 95 -0.93 2.90 -8.76
CA VAL A 95 -0.63 1.54 -9.18
C VAL A 95 -1.15 0.60 -8.11
N GLU A 96 -2.03 -0.32 -8.48
CA GLU A 96 -2.51 -1.36 -7.57
C GLU A 96 -1.61 -2.58 -7.66
N ILE A 97 -1.25 -3.12 -6.51
CA ILE A 97 -0.47 -4.36 -6.43
C ILE A 97 -1.14 -5.33 -5.47
N HIS A 98 -0.80 -6.60 -5.61
CA HIS A 98 -1.24 -7.67 -4.72
C HIS A 98 -0.02 -8.49 -4.33
N LEU A 99 0.16 -8.72 -3.02
CA LEU A 99 1.31 -9.45 -2.49
C LEU A 99 1.03 -10.93 -2.30
N SER A 100 -0.19 -11.38 -2.56
CA SER A 100 -0.57 -12.78 -2.45
C SER A 100 -1.32 -13.22 -3.70
N ASN A 101 -1.27 -14.51 -3.96
CA ASN A 101 -2.11 -15.13 -4.98
C ASN A 101 -3.55 -15.15 -4.47
N ILE A 102 -4.33 -14.33 -5.04
CA ILE A 102 -5.75 -14.26 -4.70
C ILE A 102 -6.53 -15.00 -5.76
#